data_b75a88f7de4c85616349fd38f12b0dc3
#
_entry.id   b75a88f7de4c85616349fd38f12b0dc3
#
_cell.length_a   1.000
_cell.length_b   1.000
_cell.length_c   1.000
_cell.angle_alpha   90.00
_cell.angle_beta   90.00
_cell.angle_gamma   90.00
#
_symmetry.space_group_name_H-M   'P 1'
#
loop_
_entity.id
_entity.type
_entity.pdbx_description
1 polymer ?
#
loop_
_entity_poly.entity_id
_entity_poly.type
_entity_poly.pdbx_seq_one_letter_code
_entity_poly.pdbx_strand_id
1 'polypeptide(L)'
;MSGIALTLSISNIYAQSYEWISSTEGNTWQQAKIKLQTKAAQAPVLDIDGSEDGTTFKAWGTCFNELGWDALNMLPRTQQETILRQLFSPEGDLKFNMGRFSMNANDYARDWYSCDEVSGDFQLKHFNINRDKTTLIPFIKAAQQYNPNMTFWTSPWSPPSWMKINHYYSVRSDRNQNQMSPLSDVALFENNTEKRDGVFPHQLAVNDYFIQDPRYLQTYANYFCKFIDAYKEQGIPVSMVMFQNESWSYTNYPGCAWTPEGIICFNVEYLAPTLKKRHPEVKVYLGTINTNRYDIIDQVLSDPRMPETIQGVGFQWEGGQILPRLRAKYPQYKYVQTESECGWGSFDWKAAEHTFGLMNHYLGNGCEEYTFWNAILYDGGFSGWGWKQNALIHVDSKAGTATYTPEYYAVKHYSHYITPGSKILSYKAGKDDKTPVMIVMTPQKKQVVI
;
A
#
# COMPACT_ATOMS: atom_id res chain seq x y z
N MET A 1 20.36 0.25 -26.52
CA MET A 1 20.69 -0.47 -25.28
C MET A 1 21.99 0.11 -24.74
N SER A 2 21.92 1.03 -23.79
CA SER A 2 23.11 1.57 -23.13
C SER A 2 23.39 0.70 -21.91
N GLY A 3 24.46 -0.09 -21.95
CA GLY A 3 24.90 -0.88 -20.82
C GLY A 3 25.55 0.02 -19.76
N ILE A 4 25.11 -0.06 -18.54
CA ILE A 4 25.76 0.58 -17.39
C ILE A 4 26.99 -0.25 -17.03
N ALA A 5 28.19 0.35 -17.08
CA ALA A 5 29.40 -0.28 -16.59
C ALA A 5 29.64 0.13 -15.14
N LEU A 6 29.67 -0.86 -14.25
CA LEU A 6 29.99 -0.67 -12.84
C LEU A 6 31.52 -0.76 -12.67
N THR A 7 32.13 0.30 -12.20
CA THR A 7 33.57 0.29 -11.87
C THR A 7 33.73 0.18 -10.35
N LEU A 8 34.17 -0.99 -9.88
CA LEU A 8 34.55 -1.20 -8.48
C LEU A 8 36.07 -1.02 -8.35
N SER A 9 36.51 -0.13 -7.48
CA SER A 9 37.93 -0.04 -7.10
C SER A 9 38.27 -1.21 -6.18
N ILE A 10 39.11 -2.11 -6.66
CA ILE A 10 39.50 -3.35 -5.99
C ILE A 10 40.72 -3.08 -5.10
N SER A 11 40.52 -2.98 -3.82
CA SER A 11 41.52 -3.20 -2.79
C SER A 11 41.09 -4.40 -1.94
N ASN A 12 41.50 -5.57 -2.31
CA ASN A 12 41.51 -6.90 -1.72
C ASN A 12 40.84 -7.94 -2.61
N ILE A 13 41.73 -8.80 -3.18
CA ILE A 13 41.34 -9.91 -4.06
C ILE A 13 40.84 -11.08 -3.19
N TYR A 14 39.60 -11.03 -2.76
CA TYR A 14 38.80 -12.23 -2.50
C TYR A 14 37.89 -12.43 -3.71
N ALA A 15 37.74 -13.64 -4.18
CA ALA A 15 36.91 -13.97 -5.34
C ALA A 15 35.48 -13.43 -5.14
N GLN A 16 35.19 -12.24 -5.60
CA GLN A 16 33.86 -11.67 -5.57
C GLN A 16 33.03 -12.37 -6.66
N SER A 17 31.93 -12.99 -6.26
CA SER A 17 30.95 -13.52 -7.20
C SER A 17 29.91 -12.45 -7.51
N TYR A 18 29.65 -12.25 -8.78
CA TYR A 18 28.62 -11.32 -9.27
C TYR A 18 27.50 -12.09 -9.92
N GLU A 19 26.28 -11.67 -9.67
CA GLU A 19 25.09 -12.15 -10.36
C GLU A 19 24.45 -10.98 -11.09
N TRP A 20 24.01 -11.21 -12.31
CA TRP A 20 23.27 -10.23 -13.09
C TRP A 20 21.96 -10.85 -13.54
N ILE A 21 20.86 -10.28 -13.08
CA ILE A 21 19.52 -10.63 -13.53
C ILE A 21 18.95 -9.45 -14.30
N SER A 22 18.36 -9.74 -15.46
CA SER A 22 17.69 -8.72 -16.28
C SER A 22 16.32 -9.17 -16.71
N SER A 23 15.42 -8.22 -16.93
CA SER A 23 14.13 -8.43 -17.55
C SER A 23 13.91 -7.44 -18.67
N THR A 24 13.30 -7.92 -19.75
CA THR A 24 12.85 -7.11 -20.88
C THR A 24 11.46 -7.58 -21.27
N GLU A 25 10.76 -6.80 -22.08
CA GLU A 25 9.51 -7.24 -22.68
C GLU A 25 9.69 -8.59 -23.40
N GLY A 26 8.93 -9.60 -23.00
CA GLY A 26 9.00 -10.97 -23.55
C GLY A 26 10.12 -11.86 -22.99
N ASN A 27 11.08 -11.34 -22.23
CA ASN A 27 12.17 -12.11 -21.61
C ASN A 27 12.39 -11.68 -20.17
N THR A 28 11.57 -12.18 -19.27
CA THR A 28 11.62 -11.85 -17.85
C THR A 28 12.59 -12.75 -17.09
N TRP A 29 13.27 -12.18 -16.07
CA TRP A 29 14.12 -12.88 -15.11
C TRP A 29 15.24 -13.72 -15.75
N GLN A 30 16.04 -13.11 -16.64
CA GLN A 30 17.13 -13.77 -17.34
C GLN A 30 18.45 -13.56 -16.60
N GLN A 31 19.15 -14.66 -16.29
CA GLN A 31 20.51 -14.59 -15.74
C GLN A 31 21.51 -14.34 -16.86
N ALA A 32 22.22 -13.23 -16.80
CA ALA A 32 23.24 -12.86 -17.78
C ALA A 32 24.64 -13.21 -17.30
N LYS A 33 25.53 -13.54 -18.24
CA LYS A 33 26.94 -13.74 -17.95
C LYS A 33 27.65 -12.38 -17.81
N ILE A 34 28.34 -12.16 -16.69
CA ILE A 34 29.13 -10.96 -16.46
C ILE A 34 30.53 -11.14 -17.02
N LYS A 35 31.00 -10.14 -17.78
CA LYS A 35 32.41 -10.00 -18.18
C LYS A 35 32.99 -8.83 -17.42
N LEU A 36 33.89 -9.10 -16.49
CA LEU A 36 34.65 -8.08 -15.80
C LEU A 36 35.71 -7.51 -16.75
N GLN A 37 35.80 -6.20 -16.82
CA GLN A 37 36.82 -5.48 -17.59
C GLN A 37 37.78 -4.79 -16.64
N THR A 38 39.09 -4.89 -16.94
CA THR A 38 40.15 -4.30 -16.12
C THR A 38 40.39 -2.80 -16.40
N LYS A 39 39.79 -2.25 -17.45
CA LYS A 39 39.78 -0.81 -17.76
C LYS A 39 38.35 -0.33 -17.91
N ALA A 40 38.01 0.72 -17.14
CA ALA A 40 36.79 1.46 -17.37
C ALA A 40 36.79 2.08 -18.77
N ALA A 41 35.87 1.68 -19.64
CA ALA A 41 35.48 2.54 -20.74
C ALA A 41 34.87 3.83 -20.14
N GLN A 42 34.68 4.88 -20.94
CA GLN A 42 34.03 6.14 -20.53
C GLN A 42 32.55 5.91 -20.18
N ALA A 43 32.28 5.09 -19.18
CA ALA A 43 30.94 4.75 -18.73
C ALA A 43 30.59 5.59 -17.49
N PRO A 44 29.34 5.92 -17.29
CA PRO A 44 28.88 6.58 -16.07
C PRO A 44 29.29 5.74 -14.85
N VAL A 45 29.94 6.37 -13.89
CA VAL A 45 30.37 5.76 -12.64
C VAL A 45 29.34 6.09 -11.59
N LEU A 46 28.80 5.07 -10.91
CA LEU A 46 28.01 5.25 -9.71
C LEU A 46 28.98 5.30 -8.52
N ASP A 47 29.08 6.45 -7.89
CA ASP A 47 29.88 6.64 -6.69
C ASP A 47 28.97 6.41 -5.47
N ILE A 48 29.23 5.34 -4.74
CA ILE A 48 28.50 5.00 -3.53
C ILE A 48 29.13 5.79 -2.39
N ASP A 49 28.40 6.77 -1.90
CA ASP A 49 28.76 7.45 -0.67
C ASP A 49 28.76 6.41 0.45
N GLY A 50 29.90 6.10 1.01
CA GLY A 50 30.07 5.05 2.02
C GLY A 50 29.39 5.30 3.37
N SER A 51 28.44 6.28 3.45
CA SER A 51 27.63 6.51 4.63
C SER A 51 26.66 5.34 4.82
N GLU A 52 26.73 4.67 5.96
CA GLU A 52 25.77 3.65 6.38
C GLU A 52 24.41 4.26 6.83
N ASP A 53 24.17 5.55 6.64
CA ASP A 53 23.04 6.33 7.15
C ASP A 53 21.77 6.19 6.30
N GLY A 54 21.65 5.13 5.52
CA GLY A 54 20.48 4.85 4.70
C GLY A 54 19.23 4.39 5.49
N THR A 55 18.08 4.55 4.86
CA THR A 55 16.80 4.03 5.40
C THR A 55 16.87 2.52 5.54
N THR A 56 16.53 2.01 6.72
CA THR A 56 16.44 0.57 6.95
C THR A 56 15.08 0.06 6.48
N PHE A 57 15.11 -0.81 5.48
CA PHE A 57 13.91 -1.44 4.92
C PHE A 57 13.34 -2.49 5.88
N LYS A 58 12.00 -2.57 5.98
CA LYS A 58 11.30 -3.45 6.94
C LYS A 58 10.43 -4.50 6.27
N ALA A 59 9.64 -4.12 5.27
CA ALA A 59 8.65 -5.05 4.77
C ALA A 59 8.21 -4.79 3.32
N TRP A 60 8.04 -5.88 2.60
CA TRP A 60 7.24 -5.98 1.38
C TRP A 60 5.89 -6.60 1.69
N GLY A 61 4.84 -6.07 1.09
CA GLY A 61 3.52 -6.62 1.29
C GLY A 61 2.59 -6.47 0.12
N THR A 62 1.39 -7.01 0.31
CA THR A 62 0.26 -6.85 -0.60
C THR A 62 -1.04 -6.73 0.17
N CYS A 63 -2.11 -6.30 -0.50
CA CYS A 63 -3.42 -6.24 0.10
C CYS A 63 -4.19 -7.55 -0.10
N PHE A 64 -4.79 -8.04 0.97
CA PHE A 64 -5.75 -9.13 0.94
C PHE A 64 -7.14 -8.56 0.69
N ASN A 65 -7.78 -9.00 -0.39
CA ASN A 65 -9.14 -8.60 -0.76
C ASN A 65 -9.98 -9.81 -1.20
N GLU A 66 -11.31 -9.65 -1.22
CA GLU A 66 -12.22 -10.76 -1.52
C GLU A 66 -12.05 -11.28 -2.95
N LEU A 67 -11.93 -10.38 -3.95
CA LEU A 67 -11.77 -10.79 -5.35
C LEU A 67 -10.42 -11.48 -5.61
N GLY A 68 -9.39 -11.16 -4.83
CA GLY A 68 -8.12 -11.89 -4.87
C GLY A 68 -8.23 -13.31 -4.31
N TRP A 69 -9.00 -13.50 -3.25
CA TRP A 69 -9.32 -14.82 -2.72
C TRP A 69 -10.13 -15.65 -3.73
N ASP A 70 -11.11 -15.03 -4.37
CA ASP A 70 -11.91 -15.69 -5.40
C ASP A 70 -11.05 -16.12 -6.58
N ALA A 71 -10.16 -15.24 -7.08
CA ALA A 71 -9.24 -15.54 -8.16
C ALA A 71 -8.33 -16.73 -7.83
N LEU A 72 -7.78 -16.77 -6.61
CA LEU A 72 -6.94 -17.87 -6.16
C LEU A 72 -7.72 -19.20 -6.15
N ASN A 73 -8.97 -19.20 -5.70
CA ASN A 73 -9.80 -20.39 -5.60
C ASN A 73 -10.34 -20.91 -6.96
N MET A 74 -10.20 -20.14 -8.03
CA MET A 74 -10.50 -20.62 -9.40
C MET A 74 -9.40 -21.55 -9.94
N LEU A 75 -8.26 -21.61 -9.28
CA LEU A 75 -7.10 -22.41 -9.72
C LEU A 75 -7.08 -23.80 -9.08
N PRO A 76 -6.48 -24.81 -9.73
CA PRO A 76 -6.16 -26.07 -9.11
C PRO A 76 -5.27 -25.87 -7.87
N ARG A 77 -5.45 -26.72 -6.86
CA ARG A 77 -4.77 -26.59 -5.57
C ARG A 77 -3.25 -26.51 -5.69
N THR A 78 -2.65 -27.29 -6.58
CA THR A 78 -1.19 -27.26 -6.81
C THR A 78 -0.69 -25.91 -7.34
N GLN A 79 -1.49 -25.22 -8.13
CA GLN A 79 -1.18 -23.85 -8.58
C GLN A 79 -1.38 -22.84 -7.44
N GLN A 80 -2.45 -22.97 -6.65
CA GLN A 80 -2.66 -22.12 -5.46
C GLN A 80 -1.45 -22.20 -4.51
N GLU A 81 -1.01 -23.42 -4.17
CA GLU A 81 0.14 -23.65 -3.28
C GLU A 81 1.44 -23.08 -3.85
N THR A 82 1.65 -23.20 -5.16
CA THR A 82 2.80 -22.62 -5.84
C THR A 82 2.79 -21.10 -5.77
N ILE A 83 1.66 -20.46 -6.08
CA ILE A 83 1.48 -19.00 -6.02
C ILE A 83 1.73 -18.48 -4.61
N LEU A 84 1.08 -19.08 -3.61
CA LEU A 84 1.23 -18.65 -2.22
C LEU A 84 2.69 -18.79 -1.74
N ARG A 85 3.39 -19.85 -2.15
CA ARG A 85 4.81 -20.03 -1.86
C ARG A 85 5.66 -18.96 -2.51
N GLN A 86 5.43 -18.66 -3.79
CA GLN A 86 6.19 -17.63 -4.50
C GLN A 86 5.96 -16.21 -3.94
N LEU A 87 4.74 -15.92 -3.49
CA LEU A 87 4.44 -14.62 -2.90
C LEU A 87 4.99 -14.46 -1.49
N PHE A 88 4.81 -15.46 -0.61
CA PHE A 88 4.94 -15.26 0.84
C PHE A 88 6.10 -16.03 1.50
N SER A 89 6.57 -17.13 0.92
CA SER A 89 7.71 -17.87 1.53
C SER A 89 8.98 -17.02 1.54
N PRO A 90 9.78 -17.06 2.63
CA PRO A 90 11.11 -16.45 2.66
C PRO A 90 12.05 -16.96 1.56
N GLU A 91 11.83 -18.16 1.06
CA GLU A 91 12.57 -18.79 -0.05
C GLU A 91 11.87 -18.57 -1.40
N GLY A 92 10.69 -17.96 -1.40
CA GLY A 92 9.92 -17.64 -2.60
C GLY A 92 10.49 -16.49 -3.41
N ASP A 93 9.77 -16.13 -4.46
CA ASP A 93 10.20 -15.07 -5.36
C ASP A 93 10.06 -13.69 -4.75
N LEU A 94 8.88 -13.36 -4.20
CA LEU A 94 8.59 -11.99 -3.72
C LEU A 94 8.86 -11.78 -2.23
N LYS A 95 8.86 -12.86 -1.45
CA LYS A 95 9.20 -12.87 -0.01
C LYS A 95 8.36 -11.88 0.81
N PHE A 96 7.09 -11.71 0.45
CA PHE A 96 6.21 -10.80 1.18
C PHE A 96 6.07 -11.23 2.64
N ASN A 97 6.36 -10.31 3.54
CA ASN A 97 6.34 -10.53 4.99
C ASN A 97 5.37 -9.58 5.72
N MET A 98 4.57 -8.84 4.96
CA MET A 98 3.56 -7.93 5.46
C MET A 98 2.26 -8.10 4.66
N GLY A 99 1.12 -7.90 5.33
CA GLY A 99 -0.19 -7.89 4.70
C GLY A 99 -1.00 -6.66 5.09
N ARG A 100 -1.63 -6.04 4.11
CA ARG A 100 -2.71 -5.08 4.30
C ARG A 100 -4.04 -5.78 4.10
N PHE A 101 -5.03 -5.44 4.88
CA PHE A 101 -6.42 -5.81 4.64
C PHE A 101 -7.36 -4.70 5.07
N SER A 102 -8.54 -4.65 4.45
CA SER A 102 -9.50 -3.60 4.74
C SER A 102 -10.30 -3.89 6.01
N MET A 103 -10.60 -2.84 6.75
CA MET A 103 -11.69 -2.84 7.69
C MET A 103 -12.96 -2.51 6.91
N ASN A 104 -13.92 -3.45 6.87
CA ASN A 104 -15.09 -3.40 5.99
C ASN A 104 -14.73 -3.64 4.50
N ALA A 105 -15.71 -3.50 3.61
CA ALA A 105 -15.50 -3.63 2.18
C ALA A 105 -14.53 -2.58 1.63
N ASN A 106 -13.65 -3.02 0.73
CA ASN A 106 -12.84 -2.16 -0.14
C ASN A 106 -13.38 -2.19 -1.58
N ASP A 107 -12.71 -1.52 -2.51
CA ASP A 107 -13.07 -1.48 -3.93
C ASP A 107 -12.85 -2.81 -4.67
N TYR A 108 -12.16 -3.78 -4.08
CA TYR A 108 -12.02 -5.18 -4.54
C TYR A 108 -12.73 -6.18 -3.61
N ALA A 109 -13.71 -5.74 -2.84
CA ALA A 109 -14.70 -6.60 -2.23
C ALA A 109 -15.76 -7.01 -3.28
N ARG A 110 -16.50 -8.08 -3.01
CA ARG A 110 -17.59 -8.57 -3.90
C ARG A 110 -18.73 -7.56 -3.99
N ASP A 111 -19.06 -6.95 -2.85
CA ASP A 111 -20.09 -5.92 -2.65
C ASP A 111 -19.84 -5.17 -1.34
N TRP A 112 -20.69 -4.18 -1.04
CA TRP A 112 -20.63 -3.45 0.22
C TRP A 112 -20.99 -4.31 1.42
N TYR A 113 -20.17 -4.20 2.46
CA TYR A 113 -20.47 -4.64 3.82
C TYR A 113 -19.66 -3.83 4.84
N SER A 114 -20.15 -3.73 6.07
CA SER A 114 -19.35 -3.38 7.23
C SER A 114 -19.55 -4.40 8.34
N CYS A 115 -18.70 -4.32 9.36
CA CYS A 115 -18.82 -5.22 10.52
C CYS A 115 -19.98 -4.85 11.45
N ASP A 116 -20.62 -3.70 11.25
CA ASP A 116 -21.82 -3.28 12.00
C ASP A 116 -22.63 -2.23 11.22
N GLU A 117 -23.63 -2.66 10.48
CA GLU A 117 -24.57 -1.78 9.75
C GLU A 117 -25.86 -1.49 10.53
N VAL A 118 -25.93 -1.83 11.83
CA VAL A 118 -27.10 -1.55 12.65
C VAL A 118 -27.07 -0.09 13.10
N SER A 119 -27.96 0.71 12.52
CA SER A 119 -28.02 2.15 12.81
C SER A 119 -28.23 2.44 14.29
N GLY A 120 -27.36 3.30 14.85
CA GLY A 120 -27.45 3.70 16.26
C GLY A 120 -26.90 2.69 17.26
N ASP A 121 -26.24 1.61 16.81
CA ASP A 121 -25.57 0.67 17.72
C ASP A 121 -24.25 1.24 18.30
N PHE A 122 -24.37 2.29 19.10
CA PHE A 122 -23.22 2.93 19.74
C PHE A 122 -22.48 2.02 20.74
N GLN A 123 -23.03 0.88 21.09
CA GLN A 123 -22.38 -0.11 21.94
C GLN A 123 -21.73 -1.23 21.14
N LEU A 124 -21.89 -1.20 19.80
CA LEU A 124 -21.37 -2.20 18.87
C LEU A 124 -21.75 -3.64 19.25
N LYS A 125 -23.01 -3.85 19.68
CA LYS A 125 -23.51 -5.18 20.06
C LYS A 125 -23.66 -6.11 18.87
N HIS A 126 -23.91 -5.53 17.69
CA HIS A 126 -24.10 -6.26 16.43
C HIS A 126 -22.79 -6.41 15.63
N PHE A 127 -21.69 -5.84 16.14
CA PHE A 127 -20.39 -5.95 15.49
C PHE A 127 -19.98 -7.41 15.31
N ASN A 128 -19.62 -7.78 14.07
CA ASN A 128 -19.11 -9.11 13.75
C ASN A 128 -18.23 -9.07 12.49
N ILE A 129 -17.30 -10.04 12.37
CA ILE A 129 -16.44 -10.27 11.21
C ILE A 129 -16.83 -11.53 10.43
N ASN A 130 -18.11 -11.90 10.43
CA ASN A 130 -18.56 -13.16 9.83
C ASN A 130 -18.28 -13.24 8.33
N ARG A 131 -18.37 -12.11 7.62
CA ARG A 131 -18.00 -12.02 6.20
C ARG A 131 -16.51 -12.32 5.99
N ASP A 132 -15.66 -11.71 6.77
CA ASP A 132 -14.20 -11.86 6.66
C ASP A 132 -13.76 -13.29 6.96
N LYS A 133 -14.48 -14.01 7.85
CA LYS A 133 -14.21 -15.43 8.14
C LYS A 133 -14.38 -16.35 6.93
N THR A 134 -15.07 -15.91 5.90
CA THR A 134 -15.29 -16.69 4.68
C THR A 134 -14.40 -16.25 3.51
N THR A 135 -13.72 -15.12 3.62
CA THR A 135 -12.95 -14.49 2.53
C THR A 135 -11.55 -14.06 2.96
N LEU A 136 -11.42 -12.91 3.63
CA LEU A 136 -10.12 -12.33 3.97
C LEU A 136 -9.30 -13.21 4.92
N ILE A 137 -9.94 -13.73 5.97
CA ILE A 137 -9.24 -14.56 6.97
C ILE A 137 -8.71 -15.86 6.37
N PRO A 138 -9.45 -16.64 5.57
CA PRO A 138 -8.90 -17.79 4.85
C PRO A 138 -7.72 -17.43 3.96
N PHE A 139 -7.76 -16.30 3.25
CA PHE A 139 -6.66 -15.86 2.39
C PHE A 139 -5.41 -15.54 3.20
N ILE A 140 -5.57 -14.75 4.27
CA ILE A 140 -4.46 -14.43 5.19
C ILE A 140 -3.88 -15.69 5.82
N LYS A 141 -4.73 -16.62 6.26
CA LYS A 141 -4.30 -17.91 6.82
C LYS A 141 -3.53 -18.76 5.82
N ALA A 142 -3.95 -18.78 4.56
CA ALA A 142 -3.22 -19.46 3.50
C ALA A 142 -1.82 -18.86 3.30
N ALA A 143 -1.67 -17.53 3.36
CA ALA A 143 -0.37 -16.85 3.32
C ALA A 143 0.50 -17.18 4.55
N GLN A 144 -0.09 -17.17 5.77
CA GLN A 144 0.60 -17.48 7.01
C GLN A 144 1.16 -18.93 7.06
N GLN A 145 0.62 -19.86 6.28
CA GLN A 145 1.19 -21.19 6.17
C GLN A 145 2.61 -21.20 5.57
N TYR A 146 2.91 -20.21 4.71
CA TYR A 146 4.22 -20.05 4.08
C TYR A 146 5.11 -19.04 4.80
N ASN A 147 4.53 -18.10 5.54
CA ASN A 147 5.26 -17.14 6.35
C ASN A 147 4.49 -16.83 7.66
N PRO A 148 4.69 -17.61 8.72
CA PRO A 148 3.98 -17.43 9.99
C PRO A 148 4.35 -16.13 10.73
N ASN A 149 5.45 -15.47 10.34
CA ASN A 149 5.94 -14.24 10.96
C ASN A 149 5.49 -12.97 10.24
N MET A 150 4.49 -13.05 9.38
CA MET A 150 3.94 -11.87 8.71
C MET A 150 3.40 -10.85 9.71
N THR A 151 3.66 -9.58 9.43
CA THR A 151 3.01 -8.45 10.12
C THR A 151 1.79 -7.98 9.34
N PHE A 152 0.82 -7.38 10.03
CA PHE A 152 -0.43 -6.97 9.39
C PHE A 152 -0.82 -5.56 9.81
N TRP A 153 -1.41 -4.82 8.85
CA TRP A 153 -2.00 -3.53 9.10
C TRP A 153 -3.33 -3.37 8.36
N THR A 154 -4.15 -2.44 8.85
CA THR A 154 -5.49 -2.23 8.33
C THR A 154 -5.86 -0.77 8.22
N SER A 155 -6.75 -0.46 7.28
CA SER A 155 -7.45 0.81 7.15
C SER A 155 -8.88 0.57 6.66
N PRO A 156 -9.87 1.36 7.09
CA PRO A 156 -11.21 1.34 6.48
C PRO A 156 -11.21 2.13 5.16
N TRP A 157 -12.03 1.67 4.21
CA TRP A 157 -12.43 2.46 3.04
C TRP A 157 -13.64 3.33 3.36
N SER A 158 -14.61 2.78 4.05
CA SER A 158 -15.75 3.53 4.61
C SER A 158 -16.05 3.04 6.02
N PRO A 159 -16.38 3.93 6.95
CA PRO A 159 -17.04 3.52 8.18
C PRO A 159 -18.41 2.89 7.87
N PRO A 160 -19.06 2.24 8.84
CA PRO A 160 -20.47 1.86 8.71
C PRO A 160 -21.31 3.01 8.17
N SER A 161 -22.24 2.73 7.24
CA SER A 161 -22.96 3.77 6.51
C SER A 161 -23.76 4.71 7.41
N TRP A 162 -24.28 4.20 8.53
CA TRP A 162 -25.03 4.99 9.50
C TRP A 162 -24.18 6.01 10.29
N MET A 163 -22.85 5.89 10.26
CA MET A 163 -21.94 6.86 10.88
C MET A 163 -21.58 8.03 9.95
N LYS A 164 -22.11 8.05 8.73
CA LYS A 164 -21.85 9.07 7.72
C LYS A 164 -23.08 9.96 7.50
N ILE A 165 -22.84 11.21 7.14
CA ILE A 165 -23.91 12.20 6.90
C ILE A 165 -24.81 11.85 5.71
N ASN A 166 -24.31 11.09 4.74
CA ASN A 166 -25.04 10.63 3.57
C ASN A 166 -25.71 9.26 3.76
N HIS A 167 -25.52 8.62 4.91
CA HIS A 167 -26.03 7.29 5.23
C HIS A 167 -25.76 6.24 4.14
N TYR A 168 -24.64 6.37 3.47
CA TYR A 168 -24.23 5.49 2.37
C TYR A 168 -22.73 5.21 2.38
N TYR A 169 -22.29 4.07 1.82
CA TYR A 169 -20.89 3.65 1.87
C TYR A 169 -19.97 4.47 0.97
N SER A 170 -20.44 4.99 -0.18
CA SER A 170 -19.60 5.78 -1.08
C SER A 170 -19.61 7.27 -0.71
N VAL A 171 -18.70 8.02 -1.32
CA VAL A 171 -18.67 9.49 -1.24
C VAL A 171 -19.54 10.09 -2.35
N ARG A 172 -19.43 9.54 -3.56
CA ARG A 172 -20.16 10.04 -4.71
C ARG A 172 -21.67 9.83 -4.55
N SER A 173 -22.46 10.87 -4.83
CA SER A 173 -23.90 10.70 -4.93
C SER A 173 -24.25 9.99 -6.23
N ASP A 174 -25.03 8.94 -6.10
CA ASP A 174 -25.72 8.29 -7.20
C ASP A 174 -27.23 8.46 -6.98
N ARG A 175 -27.94 8.97 -7.98
CA ARG A 175 -29.39 9.24 -7.88
C ARG A 175 -30.23 8.04 -7.42
N ASN A 176 -29.71 6.84 -7.62
CA ASN A 176 -30.41 5.61 -7.29
C ASN A 176 -29.97 5.00 -5.95
N GLN A 177 -28.86 5.40 -5.38
CA GLN A 177 -28.22 4.69 -4.28
C GLN A 177 -27.82 5.59 -3.09
N ASN A 178 -27.39 6.82 -3.34
CA ASN A 178 -26.98 7.75 -2.30
C ASN A 178 -28.10 8.75 -2.01
N GLN A 179 -28.49 8.90 -0.74
CA GLN A 179 -29.59 9.75 -0.33
C GLN A 179 -29.30 11.26 -0.42
N MET A 180 -28.06 11.64 -0.61
CA MET A 180 -27.70 13.05 -0.75
C MET A 180 -28.02 13.58 -2.14
N SER A 181 -28.47 14.83 -2.18
CA SER A 181 -28.70 15.51 -3.45
C SER A 181 -27.38 15.81 -4.18
N PRO A 182 -27.42 15.92 -5.51
CA PRO A 182 -26.26 16.39 -6.28
C PRO A 182 -25.68 17.74 -5.84
N LEU A 183 -26.50 18.60 -5.25
CA LEU A 183 -26.05 19.89 -4.68
C LEU A 183 -25.20 19.67 -3.42
N SER A 184 -25.49 18.65 -2.62
CA SER A 184 -24.70 18.31 -1.44
C SER A 184 -23.31 17.81 -1.80
N ASP A 185 -23.15 17.05 -2.89
CA ASP A 185 -21.84 16.62 -3.38
C ASP A 185 -20.95 17.80 -3.77
N VAL A 186 -21.53 18.79 -4.48
CA VAL A 186 -20.81 20.00 -4.88
C VAL A 186 -20.32 20.80 -3.65
N ALA A 187 -21.08 20.77 -2.56
CA ALA A 187 -20.73 21.47 -1.33
C ALA A 187 -19.65 20.76 -0.50
N LEU A 188 -19.30 19.51 -0.82
CA LEU A 188 -18.36 18.72 -0.02
C LEU A 188 -16.90 18.88 -0.43
N PHE A 189 -16.65 19.32 -1.66
CA PHE A 189 -15.31 19.50 -2.18
C PHE A 189 -15.13 20.92 -2.72
N GLU A 190 -13.98 21.51 -2.42
CA GLU A 190 -13.56 22.80 -2.96
C GLU A 190 -13.57 22.77 -4.50
N ASN A 191 -14.18 23.78 -5.13
CA ASN A 191 -14.24 23.91 -6.59
C ASN A 191 -14.85 22.71 -7.35
N ASN A 192 -15.65 21.90 -6.71
CA ASN A 192 -16.32 20.79 -7.37
C ASN A 192 -17.50 21.28 -8.23
N THR A 193 -17.22 21.99 -9.31
CA THR A 193 -18.21 22.49 -10.26
C THR A 193 -18.61 21.45 -11.31
N GLU A 194 -17.82 20.39 -11.47
CA GLU A 194 -18.06 19.30 -12.42
C GLU A 194 -18.18 17.98 -11.70
N LYS A 195 -19.26 17.25 -11.98
CA LYS A 195 -19.45 15.87 -11.51
C LYS A 195 -18.65 14.93 -12.39
N ARG A 196 -17.42 14.67 -12.01
CA ARG A 196 -16.58 13.66 -12.66
C ARG A 196 -16.54 12.38 -11.84
N ASP A 197 -16.58 11.28 -12.53
CA ASP A 197 -16.23 10.00 -11.93
C ASP A 197 -14.73 9.97 -11.66
N GLY A 198 -14.33 9.56 -10.47
CA GLY A 198 -12.93 9.33 -10.17
C GLY A 198 -12.40 9.95 -8.89
N VAL A 199 -11.10 9.99 -8.81
CA VAL A 199 -10.33 10.56 -7.70
C VAL A 199 -10.17 12.06 -7.91
N PHE A 200 -10.44 12.85 -6.87
CA PHE A 200 -10.20 14.29 -6.84
C PHE A 200 -9.08 14.63 -5.83
N PRO A 201 -7.87 14.12 -6.04
CA PRO A 201 -6.77 14.24 -5.05
C PRO A 201 -6.31 15.68 -4.85
N HIS A 202 -6.74 16.60 -5.74
CA HIS A 202 -6.36 18.02 -5.70
C HIS A 202 -7.38 18.89 -4.98
N GLN A 203 -8.50 18.32 -4.56
CA GLN A 203 -9.58 19.07 -3.93
C GLN A 203 -9.60 18.84 -2.44
N LEU A 204 -9.89 19.90 -1.70
CA LEU A 204 -10.11 19.84 -0.27
C LEU A 204 -11.57 19.48 0.00
N ALA A 205 -11.81 18.52 0.88
CA ALA A 205 -13.13 18.32 1.44
C ALA A 205 -13.47 19.53 2.32
N VAL A 206 -14.60 20.17 2.06
CA VAL A 206 -15.08 21.33 2.83
C VAL A 206 -15.98 20.90 3.99
N ASN A 207 -16.41 19.65 4.00
CA ASN A 207 -17.15 19.03 5.11
C ASN A 207 -16.71 17.58 5.28
N ASP A 208 -16.70 17.13 6.52
CA ASP A 208 -16.51 15.73 6.84
C ASP A 208 -17.73 14.91 6.45
N TYR A 209 -17.50 13.77 5.78
CA TYR A 209 -18.58 12.79 5.56
C TYR A 209 -18.87 11.97 6.81
N PHE A 210 -17.90 11.81 7.69
CA PHE A 210 -18.12 11.21 9.00
C PHE A 210 -18.87 12.19 9.91
N ILE A 211 -19.88 11.73 10.63
CA ILE A 211 -20.66 12.56 11.56
C ILE A 211 -19.76 13.02 12.72
N GLN A 212 -19.51 14.34 12.81
CA GLN A 212 -18.62 14.96 13.80
C GLN A 212 -19.30 15.16 15.17
N ASP A 213 -19.97 14.13 15.65
CA ASP A 213 -20.55 14.07 16.99
C ASP A 213 -19.64 13.24 17.90
N PRO A 214 -19.31 13.67 19.13
CA PRO A 214 -18.43 12.94 20.04
C PRO A 214 -18.80 11.49 20.26
N ARG A 215 -20.09 11.18 20.29
CA ARG A 215 -20.57 9.81 20.47
C ARG A 215 -20.25 8.94 19.27
N TYR A 216 -20.39 9.46 18.04
CA TYR A 216 -20.03 8.74 16.81
C TYR A 216 -18.53 8.54 16.72
N LEU A 217 -17.75 9.59 16.95
CA LEU A 217 -16.28 9.55 16.93
C LEU A 217 -15.72 8.54 17.94
N GLN A 218 -16.23 8.55 19.18
CA GLN A 218 -15.82 7.57 20.18
C GLN A 218 -16.25 6.15 19.83
N THR A 219 -17.47 5.98 19.28
CA THR A 219 -17.94 4.67 18.83
C THR A 219 -17.06 4.13 17.71
N TYR A 220 -16.63 4.99 16.78
CA TYR A 220 -15.75 4.57 15.69
C TYR A 220 -14.35 4.20 16.20
N ALA A 221 -13.78 4.93 17.15
CA ALA A 221 -12.54 4.53 17.81
C ALA A 221 -12.68 3.16 18.52
N ASN A 222 -13.81 2.90 19.18
CA ASN A 222 -14.12 1.59 19.76
C ASN A 222 -14.31 0.49 18.71
N TYR A 223 -14.82 0.82 17.54
CA TYR A 223 -14.96 -0.09 16.40
C TYR A 223 -13.60 -0.62 15.93
N PHE A 224 -12.58 0.26 15.81
CA PHE A 224 -11.20 -0.16 15.54
C PHE A 224 -10.70 -1.18 16.57
N CYS A 225 -10.94 -0.91 17.86
CA CYS A 225 -10.52 -1.85 18.89
C CYS A 225 -11.20 -3.21 18.78
N LYS A 226 -12.52 -3.23 18.55
CA LYS A 226 -13.25 -4.49 18.35
C LYS A 226 -12.77 -5.27 17.12
N PHE A 227 -12.44 -4.55 16.05
CA PHE A 227 -11.89 -5.17 14.85
C PHE A 227 -10.53 -5.82 15.12
N ILE A 228 -9.64 -5.10 15.81
CA ILE A 228 -8.33 -5.61 16.23
C ILE A 228 -8.48 -6.85 17.12
N ASP A 229 -9.37 -6.80 18.12
CA ASP A 229 -9.67 -7.93 19.00
C ASP A 229 -10.13 -9.15 18.19
N ALA A 230 -11.11 -8.95 17.30
CA ALA A 230 -11.69 -10.02 16.51
C ALA A 230 -10.67 -10.69 15.56
N TYR A 231 -9.78 -9.91 14.95
CA TYR A 231 -8.70 -10.46 14.11
C TYR A 231 -7.60 -11.12 14.94
N LYS A 232 -7.27 -10.59 16.10
CA LYS A 232 -6.34 -11.21 17.05
C LYS A 232 -6.83 -12.58 17.50
N GLU A 233 -8.12 -12.73 17.77
CA GLU A 233 -8.75 -14.03 18.08
C GLU A 233 -8.63 -15.05 16.93
N GLN A 234 -8.53 -14.57 15.70
CA GLN A 234 -8.26 -15.41 14.53
C GLN A 234 -6.75 -15.67 14.33
N GLY A 235 -5.86 -15.21 15.25
CA GLY A 235 -4.42 -15.33 15.12
C GLY A 235 -3.82 -14.45 14.02
N ILE A 236 -4.43 -13.30 13.78
CA ILE A 236 -3.98 -12.26 12.85
C ILE A 236 -3.79 -10.97 13.64
N PRO A 237 -2.65 -10.79 14.32
CA PRO A 237 -2.41 -9.59 15.12
C PRO A 237 -2.19 -8.38 14.22
N VAL A 238 -2.97 -7.33 14.42
CA VAL A 238 -2.79 -6.03 13.75
C VAL A 238 -1.67 -5.25 14.46
N SER A 239 -0.69 -4.81 13.72
CA SER A 239 0.47 -4.05 14.25
C SER A 239 0.37 -2.54 13.99
N MET A 240 -0.43 -2.13 13.01
CA MET A 240 -0.58 -0.73 12.62
C MET A 240 -1.99 -0.50 12.06
N VAL A 241 -2.53 0.69 12.32
CA VAL A 241 -3.77 1.16 11.70
C VAL A 241 -3.58 2.52 11.07
N MET A 242 -4.34 2.78 10.00
CA MET A 242 -4.56 4.11 9.44
C MET A 242 -6.05 4.42 9.50
N PHE A 243 -6.40 5.67 9.79
CA PHE A 243 -7.78 6.03 10.11
C PHE A 243 -8.75 5.94 8.92
N GLN A 244 -8.24 6.08 7.68
CA GLN A 244 -9.05 6.11 6.46
C GLN A 244 -8.20 5.74 5.23
N ASN A 245 -8.77 4.99 4.28
CA ASN A 245 -8.24 4.90 2.94
C ASN A 245 -8.72 6.10 2.11
N GLU A 246 -7.77 6.83 1.50
CA GLU A 246 -8.05 7.85 0.48
C GLU A 246 -9.12 8.88 0.87
N SER A 247 -8.84 9.72 1.86
CA SER A 247 -9.76 10.77 2.31
C SER A 247 -10.15 11.79 1.22
N TRP A 248 -9.46 11.79 0.09
CA TRP A 248 -9.64 12.76 -1.01
C TRP A 248 -10.17 12.13 -2.29
N SER A 249 -10.80 10.95 -2.20
CA SER A 249 -11.40 10.25 -3.34
C SER A 249 -12.90 10.49 -3.42
N TYR A 250 -13.38 10.96 -4.57
CA TYR A 250 -14.78 11.10 -4.89
C TYR A 250 -15.22 9.98 -5.82
N THR A 251 -15.62 8.86 -5.24
CA THR A 251 -15.83 7.61 -5.96
C THR A 251 -17.16 6.95 -5.61
N ASN A 252 -17.58 6.00 -6.43
CA ASN A 252 -18.77 5.17 -6.21
C ASN A 252 -18.48 3.90 -5.38
N TYR A 253 -17.20 3.60 -5.10
CA TYR A 253 -16.82 2.53 -4.18
C TYR A 253 -16.79 3.02 -2.72
N PRO A 254 -16.60 2.12 -1.74
CA PRO A 254 -16.54 2.52 -0.34
C PRO A 254 -15.51 3.61 -0.11
N GLY A 255 -15.92 4.70 0.54
CA GLY A 255 -15.06 5.84 0.81
C GLY A 255 -15.66 6.77 1.86
N CYS A 256 -14.82 7.62 2.46
CA CYS A 256 -15.22 8.66 3.39
C CYS A 256 -14.28 9.86 3.28
N ALA A 257 -14.83 11.01 2.95
CA ALA A 257 -14.07 12.25 2.90
C ALA A 257 -13.93 12.86 4.29
N TRP A 258 -12.76 13.44 4.56
CA TRP A 258 -12.43 14.08 5.81
C TRP A 258 -11.75 15.43 5.55
N THR A 259 -12.10 16.44 6.36
CA THR A 259 -11.37 17.70 6.42
C THR A 259 -10.08 17.55 7.24
N PRO A 260 -9.09 18.43 7.09
CA PRO A 260 -7.92 18.44 7.98
C PRO A 260 -8.29 18.51 9.46
N GLU A 261 -9.29 19.32 9.80
CA GLU A 261 -9.81 19.47 11.18
C GLU A 261 -10.44 18.16 11.69
N GLY A 262 -11.24 17.49 10.86
CA GLY A 262 -11.83 16.19 11.20
C GLY A 262 -10.78 15.10 11.37
N ILE A 263 -9.76 15.09 10.52
CA ILE A 263 -8.60 14.18 10.64
C ILE A 263 -7.87 14.41 11.96
N ILE A 264 -7.56 15.66 12.30
CA ILE A 264 -6.89 16.01 13.58
C ILE A 264 -7.76 15.58 14.73
N CYS A 265 -9.03 16.02 14.76
CA CYS A 265 -9.96 15.71 15.83
C CYS A 265 -10.06 14.20 16.08
N PHE A 266 -10.33 13.41 15.02
CA PHE A 266 -10.51 11.97 15.19
C PHE A 266 -9.24 11.25 15.67
N ASN A 267 -8.08 11.54 15.05
CA ASN A 267 -6.84 10.84 15.40
C ASN A 267 -6.35 11.24 16.80
N VAL A 268 -6.36 12.54 17.13
CA VAL A 268 -5.78 13.07 18.36
C VAL A 268 -6.68 12.81 19.56
N GLU A 269 -7.99 13.03 19.42
CA GLU A 269 -8.89 13.06 20.56
C GLU A 269 -9.61 11.73 20.81
N TYR A 270 -9.72 10.87 19.78
CA TYR A 270 -10.47 9.62 19.88
C TYR A 270 -9.66 8.37 19.56
N LEU A 271 -9.08 8.26 18.36
CA LEU A 271 -8.47 7.02 17.89
C LEU A 271 -7.21 6.67 18.68
N ALA A 272 -6.21 7.56 18.70
CA ALA A 272 -4.94 7.27 19.35
C ALA A 272 -5.08 7.09 20.86
N PRO A 273 -5.83 7.91 21.62
CA PRO A 273 -6.04 7.68 23.06
C PRO A 273 -6.77 6.36 23.34
N THR A 274 -7.74 5.99 22.51
CA THR A 274 -8.49 4.74 22.69
C THR A 274 -7.60 3.53 22.43
N LEU A 275 -6.79 3.56 21.37
CA LEU A 275 -5.82 2.51 21.06
C LEU A 275 -4.71 2.44 22.11
N LYS A 276 -4.15 3.55 22.52
CA LYS A 276 -3.12 3.59 23.58
C LYS A 276 -3.59 2.92 24.87
N LYS A 277 -4.87 3.04 25.18
CA LYS A 277 -5.47 2.41 26.37
C LYS A 277 -5.73 0.92 26.18
N ARG A 278 -6.19 0.48 25.00
CA ARG A 278 -6.68 -0.89 24.76
C ARG A 278 -5.69 -1.78 24.02
N HIS A 279 -4.92 -1.20 23.10
CA HIS A 279 -3.97 -1.87 22.21
C HIS A 279 -2.68 -1.05 22.10
N PRO A 280 -1.91 -0.86 23.19
CA PRO A 280 -0.70 -0.03 23.16
C PRO A 280 0.38 -0.53 22.22
N GLU A 281 0.29 -1.79 21.77
CA GLU A 281 1.16 -2.41 20.79
C GLU A 281 0.85 -1.99 19.35
N VAL A 282 -0.35 -1.47 19.10
CA VAL A 282 -0.80 -1.08 17.74
C VAL A 282 -0.41 0.36 17.45
N LYS A 283 0.29 0.56 16.36
CA LYS A 283 0.76 1.89 15.93
C LYS A 283 -0.34 2.60 15.15
N VAL A 284 -0.47 3.90 15.37
CA VAL A 284 -1.30 4.79 14.56
C VAL A 284 -0.43 5.51 13.55
N TYR A 285 -0.73 5.37 12.28
CA TYR A 285 -0.10 6.13 11.21
C TYR A 285 -1.13 7.04 10.55
N LEU A 286 -0.72 8.25 10.16
CA LEU A 286 -1.55 9.12 9.34
C LEU A 286 -1.56 8.58 7.90
N GLY A 287 -2.72 8.29 7.39
CA GLY A 287 -2.87 7.78 6.01
C GLY A 287 -4.27 7.17 5.78
N THR A 288 -4.52 6.69 4.56
CA THR A 288 -3.55 6.66 3.46
C THR A 288 -3.63 7.96 2.65
N ILE A 289 -2.51 8.64 2.47
CA ILE A 289 -2.50 9.95 1.80
C ILE A 289 -2.42 9.75 0.29
N ASN A 290 -3.48 10.18 -0.42
CA ASN A 290 -3.62 10.09 -1.87
C ASN A 290 -3.74 11.45 -2.57
N THR A 291 -3.35 12.55 -1.91
CA THR A 291 -3.36 13.91 -2.47
C THR A 291 -1.96 14.49 -2.59
N ASN A 292 -1.72 15.27 -3.63
CA ASN A 292 -0.51 16.08 -3.78
C ASN A 292 -0.63 17.49 -3.16
N ARG A 293 -1.75 17.81 -2.50
CA ARG A 293 -1.95 19.04 -1.74
C ARG A 293 -1.10 19.03 -0.48
N TYR A 294 0.14 19.51 -0.63
CA TYR A 294 1.08 19.63 0.47
C TYR A 294 0.53 20.46 1.64
N ASP A 295 -0.17 21.56 1.34
CA ASP A 295 -0.75 22.48 2.32
C ASP A 295 -1.74 21.78 3.27
N ILE A 296 -2.57 20.88 2.77
CA ILE A 296 -3.52 20.09 3.55
C ILE A 296 -2.79 19.20 4.56
N ILE A 297 -1.82 18.43 4.05
CA ILE A 297 -1.09 17.49 4.89
C ILE A 297 -0.16 18.21 5.87
N ASP A 298 0.42 19.33 5.44
CA ASP A 298 1.21 20.20 6.30
C ASP A 298 0.38 20.79 7.45
N GLN A 299 -0.86 21.18 7.19
CA GLN A 299 -1.82 21.64 8.20
C GLN A 299 -2.04 20.54 9.26
N VAL A 300 -2.31 19.31 8.85
CA VAL A 300 -2.52 18.18 9.77
C VAL A 300 -1.26 17.89 10.59
N LEU A 301 -0.11 17.78 9.93
CA LEU A 301 1.15 17.42 10.61
C LEU A 301 1.71 18.55 11.47
N SER A 302 1.29 19.80 11.25
CA SER A 302 1.71 20.96 12.07
C SER A 302 0.97 21.06 13.39
N ASP A 303 -0.11 20.30 13.62
CA ASP A 303 -0.76 20.26 14.92
C ASP A 303 0.24 19.78 15.98
N PRO A 304 0.47 20.55 17.06
CA PRO A 304 1.51 20.25 18.04
C PRO A 304 1.31 18.92 18.78
N ARG A 305 0.11 18.34 18.72
CA ARG A 305 -0.23 17.06 19.35
C ARG A 305 0.10 15.85 18.45
N MET A 306 0.31 16.06 17.13
CA MET A 306 0.58 14.97 16.18
C MET A 306 1.81 14.13 16.51
N PRO A 307 2.95 14.68 16.96
CA PRO A 307 4.12 13.86 17.28
C PRO A 307 3.90 12.82 18.38
N GLU A 308 2.95 13.05 19.28
CA GLU A 308 2.57 12.09 20.32
C GLU A 308 1.42 11.17 19.88
N THR A 309 0.73 11.52 18.80
CA THR A 309 -0.45 10.82 18.29
C THR A 309 -0.08 9.73 17.29
N ILE A 310 0.83 10.03 16.35
CA ILE A 310 1.19 9.13 15.26
C ILE A 310 2.68 8.78 15.26
N GLN A 311 2.99 7.57 14.80
CA GLN A 311 4.38 7.11 14.65
C GLN A 311 4.90 7.26 13.23
N GLY A 312 4.03 7.48 12.26
CA GLY A 312 4.43 7.60 10.87
C GLY A 312 3.32 8.09 9.94
N VAL A 313 3.66 8.15 8.66
CA VAL A 313 2.80 8.67 7.59
C VAL A 313 2.83 7.71 6.41
N GLY A 314 1.66 7.39 5.87
CA GLY A 314 1.49 6.47 4.75
C GLY A 314 0.97 7.16 3.49
N PHE A 315 1.58 6.85 2.36
CA PHE A 315 1.33 7.49 1.06
C PHE A 315 0.97 6.49 -0.01
N GLN A 316 0.08 6.92 -0.90
CA GLN A 316 -0.28 6.23 -2.13
C GLN A 316 -0.67 7.22 -3.22
N TRP A 317 -0.69 6.78 -4.49
CA TRP A 317 -1.10 7.59 -5.63
C TRP A 317 -0.43 8.98 -5.63
N GLU A 318 -1.19 10.04 -5.87
CA GLU A 318 -0.71 11.42 -5.90
C GLU A 318 0.05 11.85 -4.62
N GLY A 319 -0.21 11.19 -3.50
CA GLY A 319 0.49 11.44 -2.24
C GLY A 319 2.00 11.20 -2.31
N GLY A 320 2.45 10.31 -3.19
CA GLY A 320 3.87 10.09 -3.43
C GLY A 320 4.64 11.33 -3.87
N GLN A 321 3.98 12.28 -4.54
CA GLN A 321 4.61 13.51 -5.05
C GLN A 321 5.08 14.45 -3.93
N ILE A 322 4.38 14.46 -2.81
CA ILE A 322 4.72 15.35 -1.67
C ILE A 322 5.62 14.68 -0.61
N LEU A 323 5.83 13.37 -0.71
CA LEU A 323 6.65 12.60 0.23
C LEU A 323 8.04 13.22 0.47
N PRO A 324 8.84 13.58 -0.56
CA PRO A 324 10.19 14.13 -0.33
C PRO A 324 10.17 15.40 0.49
N ARG A 325 9.21 16.29 0.23
CA ARG A 325 9.05 17.56 0.91
C ARG A 325 8.59 17.38 2.36
N LEU A 326 7.62 16.50 2.60
CA LEU A 326 7.13 16.21 3.95
C LEU A 326 8.22 15.54 4.78
N ARG A 327 8.95 14.57 4.22
CA ARG A 327 10.07 13.93 4.92
C ARG A 327 11.15 14.93 5.35
N ALA A 328 11.47 15.89 4.48
CA ALA A 328 12.45 16.92 4.79
C ALA A 328 11.99 17.84 5.94
N LYS A 329 10.67 18.15 6.03
CA LYS A 329 10.12 19.01 7.09
C LYS A 329 9.85 18.24 8.39
N TYR A 330 9.45 16.97 8.30
CA TYR A 330 9.03 16.15 9.43
C TYR A 330 9.86 14.86 9.56
N PRO A 331 11.20 14.94 9.74
CA PRO A 331 12.08 13.77 9.75
C PRO A 331 11.86 12.84 10.94
N GLN A 332 11.09 13.23 11.94
CA GLN A 332 10.77 12.44 13.11
C GLN A 332 9.82 11.28 12.84
N TYR A 333 9.04 11.33 11.75
CA TYR A 333 8.09 10.28 11.42
C TYR A 333 8.72 9.16 10.59
N LYS A 334 8.16 7.96 10.71
CA LYS A 334 8.37 6.87 9.78
C LYS A 334 7.52 7.08 8.53
N TYR A 335 8.03 6.67 7.38
CA TYR A 335 7.34 6.81 6.11
C TYR A 335 7.14 5.45 5.48
N VAL A 336 5.92 5.19 4.99
CA VAL A 336 5.55 3.93 4.36
C VAL A 336 4.76 4.18 3.08
N GLN A 337 4.95 3.34 2.09
CA GLN A 337 4.09 3.29 0.93
C GLN A 337 2.95 2.29 1.22
N THR A 338 1.72 2.69 0.98
CA THR A 338 0.53 1.99 1.43
C THR A 338 -0.24 1.26 0.34
N GLU A 339 -0.08 1.70 -0.91
CA GLU A 339 -0.74 1.10 -2.06
C GLU A 339 -0.05 1.51 -3.36
N SER A 340 0.25 0.56 -4.24
CA SER A 340 0.79 0.86 -5.56
C SER A 340 -0.30 1.30 -6.54
N GLU A 341 0.08 2.11 -7.52
CA GLU A 341 -0.74 2.45 -8.66
C GLU A 341 -0.79 1.26 -9.63
N CYS A 342 -1.85 0.46 -9.59
CA CYS A 342 -1.97 -0.80 -10.31
C CYS A 342 -2.54 -0.68 -11.74
N GLY A 343 -2.42 0.46 -12.39
CA GLY A 343 -2.87 0.64 -13.77
C GLY A 343 -4.38 0.38 -13.98
N TRP A 344 -4.73 0.00 -15.21
CA TRP A 344 -6.13 -0.07 -15.68
C TRP A 344 -6.47 -1.43 -16.33
N GLY A 345 -5.86 -2.51 -15.88
CA GLY A 345 -6.09 -3.86 -16.42
C GLY A 345 -5.39 -4.12 -17.75
N SER A 346 -4.30 -3.42 -18.05
CA SER A 346 -3.48 -3.63 -19.26
C SER A 346 -2.57 -4.85 -19.13
N PHE A 347 -2.03 -5.12 -17.94
CA PHE A 347 -1.08 -6.20 -17.65
C PHE A 347 0.15 -6.21 -18.59
N ASP A 348 0.57 -5.04 -19.06
CA ASP A 348 1.61 -4.88 -20.08
C ASP A 348 2.98 -4.49 -19.47
N TRP A 349 3.99 -4.40 -20.32
CA TRP A 349 5.33 -4.03 -19.91
C TRP A 349 5.42 -2.58 -19.40
N LYS A 350 4.58 -1.65 -19.89
CA LYS A 350 4.56 -0.26 -19.41
C LYS A 350 4.12 -0.17 -17.94
N ALA A 351 3.17 -1.02 -17.54
CA ALA A 351 2.77 -1.12 -16.15
C ALA A 351 3.93 -1.62 -15.25
N ALA A 352 4.74 -2.55 -15.76
CA ALA A 352 5.94 -3.02 -15.05
C ALA A 352 6.99 -1.91 -14.89
N GLU A 353 7.25 -1.14 -15.94
CA GLU A 353 8.17 0.01 -15.90
C GLU A 353 7.67 1.09 -14.91
N HIS A 354 6.37 1.36 -14.89
CA HIS A 354 5.77 2.28 -13.95
C HIS A 354 5.94 1.79 -12.50
N THR A 355 5.59 0.53 -12.23
CA THR A 355 5.77 -0.11 -10.92
C THR A 355 7.22 -0.08 -10.46
N PHE A 356 8.17 -0.34 -11.36
CA PHE A 356 9.60 -0.25 -11.07
C PHE A 356 10.00 1.18 -10.63
N GLY A 357 9.52 2.18 -11.36
CA GLY A 357 9.74 3.59 -11.06
C GLY A 357 9.13 4.01 -9.71
N LEU A 358 7.93 3.54 -9.40
CA LEU A 358 7.27 3.80 -8.10
C LEU A 358 8.08 3.24 -6.93
N MET A 359 8.56 1.99 -7.02
CA MET A 359 9.38 1.40 -5.96
C MET A 359 10.68 2.20 -5.76
N ASN A 360 11.35 2.61 -6.86
CA ASN A 360 12.53 3.46 -6.78
C ASN A 360 12.21 4.79 -6.10
N HIS A 361 11.10 5.44 -6.47
CA HIS A 361 10.68 6.72 -5.90
C HIS A 361 10.41 6.61 -4.39
N TYR A 362 9.54 5.69 -3.98
CA TYR A 362 9.14 5.59 -2.57
C TYR A 362 10.30 5.16 -1.66
N LEU A 363 11.03 4.12 -2.04
CA LEU A 363 12.14 3.61 -1.24
C LEU A 363 13.32 4.60 -1.23
N GLY A 364 13.64 5.21 -2.38
CA GLY A 364 14.67 6.23 -2.49
C GLY A 364 14.37 7.50 -1.67
N ASN A 365 13.08 7.78 -1.44
CA ASN A 365 12.63 8.87 -0.58
C ASN A 365 12.30 8.42 0.86
N GLY A 366 12.78 7.23 1.27
CA GLY A 366 12.85 6.81 2.67
C GLY A 366 11.63 6.10 3.20
N CYS A 367 10.76 5.56 2.35
CA CYS A 367 9.76 4.61 2.81
C CYS A 367 10.43 3.33 3.31
N GLU A 368 10.06 2.91 4.51
CA GLU A 368 10.58 1.71 5.18
C GLU A 368 9.82 0.44 4.78
N GLU A 369 8.62 0.58 4.21
CA GLU A 369 7.70 -0.49 3.83
C GLU A 369 7.04 -0.17 2.49
N TYR A 370 6.70 -1.21 1.72
CA TYR A 370 6.03 -1.08 0.43
C TYR A 370 4.92 -2.12 0.30
N THR A 371 3.70 -1.68 -0.03
CA THR A 371 2.52 -2.53 -0.22
C THR A 371 2.07 -2.50 -1.68
N PHE A 372 2.20 -3.60 -2.39
CA PHE A 372 1.58 -3.75 -3.71
C PHE A 372 0.08 -3.98 -3.55
N TRP A 373 -0.77 -3.33 -4.37
CA TRP A 373 -2.20 -3.39 -4.17
C TRP A 373 -2.77 -4.80 -4.43
N ASN A 374 -2.95 -5.20 -5.66
CA ASN A 374 -3.59 -6.47 -6.00
C ASN A 374 -2.56 -7.57 -6.29
N ALA A 375 -2.44 -8.57 -5.43
CA ALA A 375 -1.57 -9.71 -5.70
C ALA A 375 -2.12 -10.59 -6.84
N ILE A 376 -3.42 -10.86 -6.84
CA ILE A 376 -4.08 -11.80 -7.74
C ILE A 376 -5.44 -11.22 -8.13
N LEU A 377 -5.75 -11.22 -9.44
CA LEU A 377 -7.07 -10.89 -9.96
C LEU A 377 -7.40 -11.82 -11.14
N TYR A 378 -8.67 -11.89 -11.52
CA TYR A 378 -9.14 -12.72 -12.63
C TYR A 378 -9.81 -11.89 -13.72
N ASP A 379 -9.88 -12.45 -14.93
CA ASP A 379 -10.65 -11.99 -16.08
C ASP A 379 -10.56 -10.48 -16.37
N GLY A 380 -9.33 -9.96 -16.42
CA GLY A 380 -9.06 -8.56 -16.75
C GLY A 380 -9.09 -7.59 -15.56
N GLY A 381 -9.14 -8.10 -14.32
CA GLY A 381 -8.96 -7.31 -13.11
C GLY A 381 -10.12 -6.39 -12.77
N PHE A 382 -11.37 -6.79 -13.05
CA PHE A 382 -12.55 -6.00 -12.72
C PHE A 382 -12.81 -5.92 -11.23
N SER A 383 -13.14 -4.72 -10.76
CA SER A 383 -13.72 -4.49 -9.45
C SER A 383 -15.24 -4.66 -9.46
N GLY A 384 -15.86 -4.89 -8.30
CA GLY A 384 -17.31 -4.93 -8.16
C GLY A 384 -18.00 -3.60 -8.50
N TRP A 385 -17.28 -2.50 -8.57
CA TRP A 385 -17.77 -1.14 -8.88
C TRP A 385 -17.45 -0.66 -10.29
N GLY A 386 -16.94 -1.54 -11.17
CA GLY A 386 -16.94 -1.33 -12.62
C GLY A 386 -15.66 -0.80 -13.24
N TRP A 387 -14.55 -0.76 -12.52
CA TRP A 387 -13.25 -0.47 -13.15
C TRP A 387 -12.31 -1.67 -13.17
N LYS A 388 -11.16 -1.50 -13.81
CA LYS A 388 -10.13 -2.52 -13.93
C LYS A 388 -8.84 -2.06 -13.28
N GLN A 389 -8.12 -3.00 -12.70
CA GLN A 389 -6.73 -2.80 -12.27
C GLN A 389 -5.88 -4.01 -12.62
N ASN A 390 -4.57 -3.79 -12.61
CA ASN A 390 -3.59 -4.85 -12.76
C ASN A 390 -3.41 -5.62 -11.44
N ALA A 391 -2.80 -6.79 -11.56
CA ALA A 391 -2.36 -7.61 -10.43
C ALA A 391 -1.01 -8.26 -10.78
N LEU A 392 -0.28 -8.71 -9.78
CA LEU A 392 0.97 -9.45 -10.00
C LEU A 392 0.73 -10.79 -10.70
N ILE A 393 -0.43 -11.38 -10.46
CA ILE A 393 -0.84 -12.65 -11.07
C ILE A 393 -2.25 -12.48 -11.62
N HIS A 394 -2.40 -12.76 -12.90
CA HIS A 394 -3.67 -12.74 -13.61
C HIS A 394 -4.18 -14.17 -13.83
N VAL A 395 -5.43 -14.42 -13.46
CA VAL A 395 -6.09 -15.71 -13.59
C VAL A 395 -7.09 -15.67 -14.74
N ASP A 396 -7.01 -16.63 -15.65
CA ASP A 396 -8.06 -16.94 -16.62
C ASP A 396 -9.03 -17.93 -15.96
N SER A 397 -10.22 -17.46 -15.61
CA SER A 397 -11.22 -18.25 -14.90
C SER A 397 -11.77 -19.41 -15.73
N LYS A 398 -11.79 -19.28 -17.08
CA LYS A 398 -12.28 -20.31 -17.99
C LYS A 398 -11.24 -21.42 -18.20
N ALA A 399 -9.98 -21.04 -18.35
CA ALA A 399 -8.88 -21.99 -18.51
C ALA A 399 -8.40 -22.61 -17.20
N GLY A 400 -8.70 -21.97 -16.05
CA GLY A 400 -8.17 -22.39 -14.75
C GLY A 400 -6.64 -22.27 -14.67
N THR A 401 -6.07 -21.23 -15.30
CA THR A 401 -4.63 -21.02 -15.38
C THR A 401 -4.25 -19.64 -14.88
N ALA A 402 -3.02 -19.52 -14.37
CA ALA A 402 -2.46 -18.28 -13.87
C ALA A 402 -1.26 -17.82 -14.70
N THR A 403 -1.17 -16.52 -14.95
CA THR A 403 -0.03 -15.85 -15.62
C THR A 403 0.62 -14.87 -14.64
N TYR A 404 1.94 -14.99 -14.47
CA TYR A 404 2.74 -14.01 -13.76
C TYR A 404 2.97 -12.81 -14.69
N THR A 405 2.48 -11.64 -14.26
CA THR A 405 2.49 -10.43 -15.11
C THR A 405 3.88 -9.80 -15.18
N PRO A 406 4.14 -8.88 -16.12
CA PRO A 406 5.38 -8.11 -16.12
C PRO A 406 5.64 -7.36 -14.80
N GLU A 407 4.60 -6.86 -14.15
CA GLU A 407 4.71 -6.20 -12.83
C GLU A 407 5.21 -7.15 -11.73
N TYR A 408 4.85 -8.43 -11.78
CA TYR A 408 5.40 -9.45 -10.86
C TYR A 408 6.92 -9.48 -10.91
N TYR A 409 7.50 -9.44 -12.10
CA TYR A 409 8.94 -9.47 -12.29
C TYR A 409 9.60 -8.14 -11.92
N ALA A 410 8.92 -7.01 -12.15
CA ALA A 410 9.38 -5.72 -11.66
C ALA A 410 9.49 -5.71 -10.13
N VAL A 411 8.47 -6.19 -9.44
CA VAL A 411 8.48 -6.32 -7.97
C VAL A 411 9.55 -7.32 -7.52
N LYS A 412 9.72 -8.43 -8.23
CA LYS A 412 10.74 -9.43 -7.92
C LYS A 412 12.15 -8.87 -7.96
N HIS A 413 12.48 -7.97 -8.89
CA HIS A 413 13.80 -7.31 -8.94
C HIS A 413 14.14 -6.58 -7.65
N TYR A 414 13.14 -6.05 -6.94
CA TYR A 414 13.33 -5.39 -5.65
C TYR A 414 13.19 -6.38 -4.49
N SER A 415 12.02 -7.01 -4.37
CA SER A 415 11.65 -7.75 -3.17
C SER A 415 12.49 -9.02 -2.94
N HIS A 416 12.97 -9.66 -4.02
CA HIS A 416 13.83 -10.84 -3.90
C HIS A 416 15.15 -10.54 -3.21
N TYR A 417 15.69 -9.35 -3.43
CA TYR A 417 17.03 -8.96 -2.95
C TYR A 417 16.98 -8.01 -1.75
N ILE A 418 15.99 -7.13 -1.66
CA ILE A 418 15.83 -6.19 -0.53
C ILE A 418 15.02 -6.89 0.55
N THR A 419 15.69 -7.51 1.50
CA THR A 419 15.06 -8.20 2.62
C THR A 419 14.99 -7.30 3.86
N PRO A 420 14.15 -7.61 4.87
CA PRO A 420 14.11 -6.86 6.12
C PRO A 420 15.49 -6.66 6.74
N GLY A 421 15.78 -5.43 7.15
CA GLY A 421 17.09 -5.02 7.67
C GLY A 421 18.09 -4.56 6.60
N SER A 422 17.74 -4.64 5.32
CA SER A 422 18.54 -4.03 4.25
C SER A 422 18.55 -2.51 4.40
N LYS A 423 19.70 -1.89 4.07
CA LYS A 423 19.87 -0.42 4.07
C LYS A 423 19.90 0.09 2.64
N ILE A 424 19.08 1.08 2.35
CA ILE A 424 19.07 1.80 1.06
C ILE A 424 20.10 2.90 1.15
N LEU A 425 21.15 2.81 0.32
CA LEU A 425 22.30 3.69 0.38
C LEU A 425 22.13 4.90 -0.53
N SER A 426 22.70 6.02 -0.13
CA SER A 426 22.87 7.18 -1.01
C SER A 426 23.95 6.91 -2.06
N TYR A 427 23.78 7.47 -3.27
CA TYR A 427 24.77 7.40 -4.33
C TYR A 427 24.82 8.71 -5.12
N LYS A 428 25.94 8.94 -5.81
CA LYS A 428 26.09 10.03 -6.74
C LYS A 428 26.17 9.46 -8.15
N ALA A 429 25.27 9.91 -9.01
CA ALA A 429 25.29 9.60 -10.44
C ALA A 429 26.01 10.70 -11.22
N GLY A 430 26.48 10.37 -12.44
CA GLY A 430 27.00 11.37 -13.38
C GLY A 430 25.93 12.43 -13.70
N LYS A 431 26.37 13.64 -14.04
CA LYS A 431 25.51 14.85 -14.19
C LYS A 431 24.28 14.68 -15.11
N ASP A 432 24.31 13.75 -16.04
CA ASP A 432 23.26 13.54 -17.05
C ASP A 432 22.55 12.20 -16.94
N ASP A 433 22.83 11.43 -15.89
CA ASP A 433 22.21 10.11 -15.72
C ASP A 433 20.86 10.23 -15.03
N LYS A 434 19.79 9.98 -15.79
CA LYS A 434 18.39 9.94 -15.32
C LYS A 434 17.90 8.52 -15.08
N THR A 435 18.76 7.52 -15.18
CA THR A 435 18.37 6.12 -14.96
C THR A 435 18.02 5.93 -13.49
N PRO A 436 16.81 5.45 -13.17
CA PRO A 436 16.48 5.14 -11.80
C PRO A 436 17.36 3.99 -11.32
N VAL A 437 18.16 4.24 -10.30
CA VAL A 437 19.07 3.26 -9.70
C VAL A 437 18.81 3.22 -8.21
N MET A 438 18.86 2.04 -7.62
CA MET A 438 18.84 1.86 -6.18
C MET A 438 20.03 1.02 -5.74
N ILE A 439 20.74 1.47 -4.73
CA ILE A 439 21.85 0.75 -4.14
C ILE A 439 21.47 0.32 -2.73
N VAL A 440 21.63 -0.96 -2.46
CA VAL A 440 21.20 -1.57 -1.20
C VAL A 440 22.32 -2.41 -0.61
N MET A 441 22.50 -2.29 0.70
CA MET A 441 23.32 -3.20 1.49
C MET A 441 22.42 -4.15 2.26
N THR A 442 22.51 -5.44 1.95
CA THR A 442 21.70 -6.47 2.65
C THR A 442 22.25 -6.75 4.07
N PRO A 443 21.46 -7.37 4.95
CA PRO A 443 21.95 -7.78 6.26
C PRO A 443 23.17 -8.71 6.22
N GLN A 444 23.31 -9.48 5.13
CA GLN A 444 24.47 -10.38 4.89
C GLN A 444 25.66 -9.64 4.29
N LYS A 445 25.65 -8.30 4.28
CA LYS A 445 26.71 -7.46 3.72
C LYS A 445 26.94 -7.66 2.21
N LYS A 446 25.90 -8.10 1.49
CA LYS A 446 25.88 -8.13 0.03
C LYS A 446 25.39 -6.78 -0.50
N GLN A 447 26.07 -6.25 -1.49
CA GLN A 447 25.64 -5.07 -2.20
C GLN A 447 24.75 -5.47 -3.37
N VAL A 448 23.61 -4.83 -3.50
CA VAL A 448 22.66 -5.01 -4.59
C VAL A 448 22.50 -3.67 -5.30
N VAL A 449 22.54 -3.69 -6.62
CA VAL A 449 22.26 -2.53 -7.49
C VAL A 449 21.06 -2.90 -8.36
N ILE A 450 20.00 -2.13 -8.25
CA ILE A 450 18.75 -2.32 -9.00
C ILE A 450 18.55 -1.14 -9.92
#